data_747fee2f7d5a321daa07fc86c208e864
#
_entry.id   747fee2f7d5a321daa07fc86c208e864
#
_cell.length_a   1.000
_cell.length_b   1.000
_cell.length_c   1.000
_cell.angle_alpha   90.00
_cell.angle_beta   90.00
_cell.angle_gamma   90.00
#
_symmetry.space_group_name_H-M   'P 1'
#
loop_
_entity.id
_entity.type
_entity.pdbx_description
1 polymer ?
#
loop_
_entity_poly.entity_id
_entity_poly.type
_entity_poly.pdbx_seq_one_letter_code
_entity_poly.pdbx_strand_id
1 'polypeptide(L)'
;MTNKRIIGLDLRGNSPRKSLDLILEAEKMGIPAIWITSSGGASDTLSLLAAGASLTKNILLGTSIAQTWSRHPVVMAEQAFTIYDLAPNRLRLGIGSGHKTMMERTFGVEFRQPLGHLREYVTIIKELLRDGHTSFKGDHYSANYSLKGTAPDLPVMISALRQNAYKTAGETADGAISWVCPHFYATGEALKSLSQGALNSARNAPPLILQSAICISEDIKGARDAVRNQLSVYPTLDFYARMFEQSGFEVAQKTGWTDEMIDSILITGNEQQAAEQLDKLFTSGISEILASIVTIPHGLDGSNRSMKFISEYCS
;
A
#
# COMPACT_ATOMS: atom_id res chain seq x y z
N MET A 1 -2.59 13.14 22.96
CA MET A 1 -2.88 11.76 22.59
C MET A 1 -1.71 11.27 21.76
N THR A 2 -0.95 10.30 22.24
CA THR A 2 0.14 9.69 21.48
C THR A 2 -0.49 9.02 20.27
N ASN A 3 -0.18 9.50 19.07
CA ASN A 3 -0.62 8.84 17.84
C ASN A 3 -0.12 7.39 17.89
N LYS A 4 -1.03 6.42 17.96
CA LYS A 4 -0.66 5.01 18.02
C LYS A 4 0.09 4.68 16.74
N ARG A 5 1.32 4.20 16.85
CA ARG A 5 2.14 3.77 15.71
C ARG A 5 1.51 2.52 15.11
N ILE A 6 1.26 2.53 13.82
CA ILE A 6 0.62 1.42 13.12
C ILE A 6 1.63 0.77 12.18
N ILE A 7 1.83 -0.53 12.35
CA ILE A 7 2.53 -1.36 11.36
C ILE A 7 1.56 -2.43 10.90
N GLY A 8 1.18 -2.38 9.62
CA GLY A 8 0.32 -3.38 9.00
C GLY A 8 1.14 -4.41 8.22
N LEU A 9 0.71 -5.66 8.20
CA LEU A 9 1.38 -6.71 7.42
C LEU A 9 0.90 -6.71 5.97
N ASP A 10 1.84 -6.87 5.04
CA ASP A 10 1.58 -7.15 3.64
C ASP A 10 1.32 -8.65 3.42
N LEU A 11 0.19 -8.97 2.83
CA LEU A 11 -0.13 -10.33 2.39
C LEU A 11 -0.13 -10.42 0.87
N ARG A 12 0.80 -11.20 0.34
CA ARG A 12 1.00 -11.41 -1.10
C ARG A 12 1.11 -12.88 -1.46
N GLY A 13 0.62 -13.25 -2.67
CA GLY A 13 0.97 -14.49 -3.34
C GLY A 13 0.50 -15.78 -2.67
N ASN A 14 -0.27 -15.71 -1.62
CA ASN A 14 -0.81 -16.87 -0.92
C ASN A 14 -2.11 -17.36 -1.55
N SER A 15 -2.45 -18.64 -1.31
CA SER A 15 -3.80 -19.12 -1.58
C SER A 15 -4.81 -18.38 -0.70
N PRO A 16 -6.08 -18.22 -1.14
CA PRO A 16 -7.11 -17.56 -0.34
C PRO A 16 -7.24 -18.12 1.08
N ARG A 17 -7.18 -19.45 1.23
CA ARG A 17 -7.26 -20.10 2.54
C ARG A 17 -6.10 -19.68 3.45
N LYS A 18 -4.88 -19.78 2.96
CA LYS A 18 -3.69 -19.39 3.71
C LYS A 18 -3.70 -17.91 4.09
N SER A 19 -4.20 -17.05 3.21
CA SER A 19 -4.33 -15.62 3.51
C SER A 19 -5.34 -15.35 4.62
N LEU A 20 -6.47 -16.07 4.63
CA LEU A 20 -7.44 -15.96 5.75
C LEU A 20 -6.85 -16.45 7.06
N ASP A 21 -6.13 -17.56 7.06
CA ASP A 21 -5.47 -18.08 8.27
C ASP A 21 -4.46 -17.06 8.82
N LEU A 22 -3.67 -16.41 7.95
CA LEU A 22 -2.74 -15.35 8.34
C LEU A 22 -3.44 -14.10 8.89
N ILE A 23 -4.60 -13.70 8.34
CA ILE A 23 -5.40 -12.58 8.86
C ILE A 23 -5.85 -12.89 10.28
N LEU A 24 -6.36 -14.10 10.53
CA LEU A 24 -6.81 -14.52 11.85
C LEU A 24 -5.67 -14.63 12.85
N GLU A 25 -4.51 -15.11 12.43
CA GLU A 25 -3.31 -15.19 13.24
C GLU A 25 -2.81 -13.79 13.62
N ALA A 26 -2.73 -12.86 12.65
CA ALA A 26 -2.32 -11.48 12.88
C ALA A 26 -3.24 -10.77 13.90
N GLU A 27 -4.55 -10.97 13.81
CA GLU A 27 -5.48 -10.41 14.82
C GLU A 27 -5.23 -10.99 16.20
N LYS A 28 -5.02 -12.31 16.32
CA LYS A 28 -4.69 -12.97 17.60
C LYS A 28 -3.38 -12.45 18.21
N MET A 29 -2.40 -12.12 17.36
CA MET A 29 -1.13 -11.53 17.78
C MET A 29 -1.24 -10.05 18.15
N GLY A 30 -2.39 -9.41 17.96
CA GLY A 30 -2.58 -7.98 18.22
C GLY A 30 -1.96 -7.07 17.15
N ILE A 31 -1.62 -7.60 15.98
CA ILE A 31 -1.15 -6.79 14.84
C ILE A 31 -2.27 -5.87 14.38
N PRO A 32 -2.02 -4.55 14.27
CA PRO A 32 -3.10 -3.59 14.11
C PRO A 32 -3.73 -3.58 12.72
N ALA A 33 -3.03 -4.03 11.68
CA ALA A 33 -3.50 -3.92 10.30
C ALA A 33 -2.99 -5.02 9.37
N ILE A 34 -3.79 -5.32 8.36
CA ILE A 34 -3.42 -6.16 7.21
C ILE A 34 -3.62 -5.35 5.93
N TRP A 35 -2.68 -5.49 5.01
CA TRP A 35 -2.77 -4.99 3.66
C TRP A 35 -2.68 -6.13 2.66
N ILE A 36 -3.67 -6.25 1.78
CA ILE A 36 -3.66 -7.29 0.74
C ILE A 36 -3.20 -6.67 -0.57
N THR A 37 -2.09 -7.20 -1.10
CA THR A 37 -1.51 -6.76 -2.36
C THR A 37 -2.02 -7.63 -3.51
N SER A 38 -2.51 -6.99 -4.58
CA SER A 38 -2.87 -7.68 -5.82
C SER A 38 -1.62 -8.23 -6.49
N SER A 39 -1.42 -9.53 -6.43
CA SER A 39 -0.24 -10.23 -6.96
C SER A 39 -0.58 -11.15 -8.12
N GLY A 40 -1.43 -10.75 -9.04
CA GLY A 40 -1.81 -11.49 -10.25
C GLY A 40 -2.00 -13.00 -10.08
N GLY A 41 -3.20 -13.51 -10.32
CA GLY A 41 -3.49 -14.95 -10.39
C GLY A 41 -3.67 -15.69 -9.06
N ALA A 42 -3.47 -15.06 -7.90
CA ALA A 42 -3.63 -15.73 -6.61
C ALA A 42 -5.07 -15.65 -6.07
N SER A 43 -5.53 -14.45 -5.76
CA SER A 43 -6.88 -14.21 -5.23
C SER A 43 -7.35 -12.79 -5.50
N ASP A 44 -8.67 -12.60 -5.55
CA ASP A 44 -9.26 -11.27 -5.58
C ASP A 44 -9.15 -10.61 -4.20
N THR A 45 -8.55 -9.42 -4.15
CA THR A 45 -8.26 -8.72 -2.90
C THR A 45 -9.51 -8.33 -2.12
N LEU A 46 -10.55 -7.84 -2.81
CA LEU A 46 -11.77 -7.39 -2.15
C LEU A 46 -12.63 -8.56 -1.66
N SER A 47 -12.71 -9.64 -2.44
CA SER A 47 -13.38 -10.87 -2.00
C SER A 47 -12.72 -11.47 -0.75
N LEU A 48 -11.37 -11.45 -0.71
CA LEU A 48 -10.63 -11.94 0.44
C LEU A 48 -10.82 -11.03 1.67
N LEU A 49 -10.85 -9.71 1.47
CA LEU A 49 -11.13 -8.76 2.55
C LEU A 49 -12.56 -8.89 3.09
N ALA A 50 -13.56 -9.14 2.24
CA ALA A 50 -14.94 -9.40 2.69
C ALA A 50 -15.01 -10.64 3.59
N ALA A 51 -14.33 -11.71 3.22
CA ALA A 51 -14.23 -12.91 4.07
C ALA A 51 -13.50 -12.61 5.39
N GLY A 52 -12.36 -11.91 5.34
CA GLY A 52 -11.60 -11.49 6.53
C GLY A 52 -12.41 -10.56 7.44
N ALA A 53 -13.17 -9.62 6.88
CA ALA A 53 -14.05 -8.70 7.60
C ALA A 53 -15.09 -9.45 8.46
N SER A 54 -15.66 -10.52 7.90
CA SER A 54 -16.65 -11.35 8.60
C SER A 54 -16.05 -12.22 9.72
N LEU A 55 -14.77 -12.52 9.66
CA LEU A 55 -14.09 -13.45 10.56
C LEU A 55 -13.27 -12.74 11.66
N THR A 56 -13.07 -11.44 11.56
CA THR A 56 -12.26 -10.62 12.47
C THR A 56 -13.09 -9.51 13.13
N LYS A 57 -12.57 -8.92 14.21
CA LYS A 57 -13.31 -7.91 15.00
C LYS A 57 -12.61 -6.55 15.08
N ASN A 58 -11.27 -6.54 15.13
CA ASN A 58 -10.51 -5.34 15.47
C ASN A 58 -9.49 -4.92 14.40
N ILE A 59 -8.87 -5.90 13.72
CA ILE A 59 -7.80 -5.64 12.77
C ILE A 59 -8.28 -4.76 11.61
N LEU A 60 -7.48 -3.75 11.28
CA LEU A 60 -7.72 -2.91 10.11
C LEU A 60 -7.40 -3.69 8.83
N LEU A 61 -8.25 -3.55 7.84
CA LEU A 61 -8.19 -4.27 6.58
C LEU A 61 -7.95 -3.29 5.44
N GLY A 62 -6.95 -3.52 4.61
CA GLY A 62 -6.63 -2.63 3.50
C GLY A 62 -6.22 -3.33 2.22
N THR A 63 -6.32 -2.62 1.10
CA THR A 63 -5.74 -3.04 -0.18
C THR A 63 -4.50 -2.22 -0.50
N SER A 64 -3.41 -2.86 -0.92
CA SER A 64 -2.16 -2.20 -1.32
C SER A 64 -1.59 -2.76 -2.64
N ILE A 65 -2.31 -2.62 -3.71
CA ILE A 65 -3.53 -1.86 -4.01
C ILE A 65 -4.54 -2.76 -4.76
N ALA A 66 -5.82 -2.37 -4.76
CA ALA A 66 -6.76 -2.89 -5.74
C ALA A 66 -6.58 -2.15 -7.07
N GLN A 67 -6.45 -2.92 -8.17
CA GLN A 67 -6.16 -2.37 -9.50
C GLN A 67 -7.41 -1.73 -10.12
N THR A 68 -7.26 -0.51 -10.66
CA THR A 68 -8.38 0.28 -11.19
C THR A 68 -8.79 -0.09 -12.60
N TRP A 69 -7.86 -0.50 -13.45
CA TRP A 69 -8.16 -0.84 -14.87
C TRP A 69 -8.99 -2.10 -15.05
N SER A 70 -9.00 -3.00 -14.08
CA SER A 70 -9.77 -4.25 -14.14
C SER A 70 -11.21 -4.12 -13.65
N ARG A 71 -11.61 -2.95 -13.10
CA ARG A 71 -12.93 -2.72 -12.52
C ARG A 71 -13.43 -1.32 -12.80
N HIS A 72 -14.72 -1.19 -13.10
CA HIS A 72 -15.37 0.10 -13.11
C HIS A 72 -15.45 0.70 -11.69
N PRO A 73 -15.28 2.04 -11.48
CA PRO A 73 -15.31 2.65 -10.16
C PRO A 73 -16.63 2.43 -9.39
N VAL A 74 -17.76 2.30 -10.10
CA VAL A 74 -19.06 1.94 -9.48
C VAL A 74 -18.97 0.57 -8.81
N VAL A 75 -18.45 -0.45 -9.51
CA VAL A 75 -18.30 -1.82 -8.97
C VAL A 75 -17.33 -1.83 -7.78
N MET A 76 -16.25 -1.05 -7.85
CA MET A 76 -15.30 -0.91 -6.74
C MET A 76 -15.97 -0.28 -5.52
N ALA A 77 -16.81 0.75 -5.71
CA ALA A 77 -17.56 1.39 -4.63
C ALA A 77 -18.58 0.43 -3.99
N GLU A 78 -19.30 -0.36 -4.79
CA GLU A 78 -20.21 -1.40 -4.27
C GLU A 78 -19.49 -2.44 -3.43
N GLN A 79 -18.34 -2.94 -3.90
CA GLN A 79 -17.54 -3.90 -3.16
C GLN A 79 -16.98 -3.31 -1.86
N ALA A 80 -16.46 -2.08 -1.92
CA ALA A 80 -15.95 -1.38 -0.76
C ALA A 80 -17.05 -1.10 0.28
N PHE A 81 -18.22 -0.67 -0.17
CA PHE A 81 -19.39 -0.46 0.69
C PHE A 81 -19.83 -1.76 1.37
N THR A 82 -19.86 -2.88 0.63
CA THR A 82 -20.18 -4.19 1.19
C THR A 82 -19.20 -4.58 2.31
N ILE A 83 -17.90 -4.38 2.11
CA ILE A 83 -16.90 -4.69 3.14
C ILE A 83 -17.01 -3.73 4.33
N TYR A 84 -17.30 -2.45 4.07
CA TYR A 84 -17.50 -1.46 5.12
C TYR A 84 -18.71 -1.80 6.01
N ASP A 85 -19.82 -2.28 5.42
CA ASP A 85 -21.02 -2.70 6.17
C ASP A 85 -20.74 -3.93 7.04
N LEU A 86 -19.93 -4.88 6.52
CA LEU A 86 -19.47 -6.06 7.28
C LEU A 86 -18.47 -5.73 8.40
N ALA A 87 -17.69 -4.67 8.23
CA ALA A 87 -16.63 -4.26 9.13
C ALA A 87 -16.52 -2.73 9.25
N PRO A 88 -17.48 -2.06 9.89
CA PRO A 88 -17.52 -0.60 9.99
C PRO A 88 -16.22 -0.04 10.57
N ASN A 89 -15.69 1.02 9.91
CA ASN A 89 -14.46 1.74 10.30
C ASN A 89 -13.16 0.90 10.27
N ARG A 90 -13.17 -0.28 9.65
CA ARG A 90 -11.97 -1.13 9.55
C ARG A 90 -11.40 -1.23 8.14
N LEU A 91 -12.19 -0.95 7.10
CA LEU A 91 -11.70 -0.97 5.72
C LEU A 91 -10.95 0.32 5.36
N ARG A 92 -9.83 0.16 4.65
CA ARG A 92 -9.06 1.23 4.01
C ARG A 92 -8.82 0.84 2.54
N LEU A 93 -9.46 1.57 1.63
CA LEU A 93 -9.43 1.24 0.21
C LEU A 93 -8.22 1.89 -0.47
N GLY A 94 -7.15 1.15 -0.64
CA GLY A 94 -6.01 1.55 -1.45
C GLY A 94 -6.19 1.10 -2.90
N ILE A 95 -6.17 2.04 -3.84
CA ILE A 95 -6.34 1.79 -5.27
C ILE A 95 -5.14 2.29 -6.08
N GLY A 96 -4.95 1.75 -7.26
CA GLY A 96 -3.84 2.17 -8.12
C GLY A 96 -3.93 1.62 -9.54
N SER A 97 -3.18 2.26 -10.43
CA SER A 97 -3.21 1.90 -11.85
C SER A 97 -2.51 0.59 -12.18
N GLY A 98 -1.69 0.05 -11.27
CA GLY A 98 -0.85 -1.10 -11.57
C GLY A 98 0.25 -0.79 -12.60
N HIS A 99 0.85 -1.84 -13.16
CA HIS A 99 1.94 -1.71 -14.13
C HIS A 99 1.40 -1.75 -15.57
N LYS A 100 1.80 -0.79 -16.39
CA LYS A 100 1.33 -0.64 -17.79
C LYS A 100 1.33 -1.96 -18.55
N THR A 101 2.49 -2.59 -18.68
CA THR A 101 2.65 -3.83 -19.46
C THR A 101 1.74 -4.96 -18.98
N MET A 102 1.55 -5.05 -17.64
CA MET A 102 0.67 -6.06 -17.06
C MET A 102 -0.81 -5.76 -17.38
N MET A 103 -1.23 -4.51 -17.20
CA MET A 103 -2.63 -4.10 -17.43
C MET A 103 -3.03 -4.26 -18.89
N GLU A 104 -2.21 -3.79 -19.81
CA GLU A 104 -2.44 -3.92 -21.25
C GLU A 104 -2.49 -5.40 -21.70
N ARG A 105 -1.53 -6.21 -21.25
CA ARG A 105 -1.45 -7.63 -21.60
C ARG A 105 -2.59 -8.46 -21.01
N THR A 106 -2.96 -8.19 -19.75
CA THR A 106 -3.92 -9.04 -19.01
C THR A 106 -5.36 -8.65 -19.31
N PHE A 107 -5.65 -7.35 -19.41
CA PHE A 107 -7.02 -6.85 -19.51
C PHE A 107 -7.34 -6.21 -20.86
N GLY A 108 -6.36 -6.09 -21.77
CA GLY A 108 -6.55 -5.49 -23.11
C GLY A 108 -6.90 -3.99 -23.05
N VAL A 109 -6.58 -3.32 -21.96
CA VAL A 109 -6.90 -1.90 -21.77
C VAL A 109 -5.84 -1.01 -22.41
N GLU A 110 -6.23 0.19 -22.83
CA GLU A 110 -5.32 1.26 -23.22
C GLU A 110 -4.84 2.00 -21.98
N PHE A 111 -3.60 1.75 -21.53
CA PHE A 111 -3.02 2.39 -20.35
C PHE A 111 -2.54 3.81 -20.67
N ARG A 112 -3.46 4.75 -20.70
CA ARG A 112 -3.18 6.15 -21.00
C ARG A 112 -3.48 7.07 -19.82
N GLN A 113 -2.69 8.13 -19.65
CA GLN A 113 -2.89 9.17 -18.63
C GLN A 113 -3.25 8.62 -17.24
N PRO A 114 -2.41 7.75 -16.61
CA PRO A 114 -2.79 7.00 -15.40
C PRO A 114 -3.16 7.89 -14.20
N LEU A 115 -2.62 9.11 -14.10
CA LEU A 115 -3.00 10.04 -13.03
C LEU A 115 -4.35 10.70 -13.29
N GLY A 116 -4.68 11.04 -14.55
CA GLY A 116 -6.02 11.52 -14.94
C GLY A 116 -7.08 10.46 -14.65
N HIS A 117 -6.81 9.22 -15.11
CA HIS A 117 -7.62 8.05 -14.81
C HIS A 117 -7.86 7.87 -13.29
N LEU A 118 -6.81 7.94 -12.45
CA LEU A 118 -6.95 7.82 -11.00
C LEU A 118 -7.77 8.96 -10.39
N ARG A 119 -7.62 10.19 -10.87
CA ARG A 119 -8.43 11.34 -10.39
C ARG A 119 -9.92 11.11 -10.60
N GLU A 120 -10.31 10.74 -11.81
CA GLU A 120 -11.72 10.45 -12.13
C GLU A 120 -12.25 9.27 -11.31
N TYR A 121 -11.42 8.21 -11.18
CA TYR A 121 -11.75 7.03 -10.41
C TYR A 121 -12.02 7.33 -8.94
N VAL A 122 -11.12 8.09 -8.30
CA VAL A 122 -11.26 8.52 -6.89
C VAL A 122 -12.49 9.41 -6.72
N THR A 123 -12.73 10.34 -7.64
CA THR A 123 -13.88 11.25 -7.58
C THR A 123 -15.19 10.45 -7.56
N ILE A 124 -15.38 9.55 -8.50
CA ILE A 124 -16.59 8.71 -8.60
C ILE A 124 -16.79 7.87 -7.33
N ILE A 125 -15.73 7.21 -6.83
CA ILE A 125 -15.84 6.40 -5.62
C ILE A 125 -16.19 7.27 -4.41
N LYS A 126 -15.56 8.43 -4.25
CA LYS A 126 -15.81 9.30 -3.09
C LYS A 126 -17.22 9.91 -3.12
N GLU A 127 -17.71 10.30 -4.28
CA GLU A 127 -19.10 10.72 -4.43
C GLU A 127 -20.08 9.60 -4.02
N LEU A 128 -19.88 8.39 -4.55
CA LEU A 128 -20.72 7.24 -4.22
C LEU A 128 -20.69 6.88 -2.73
N LEU A 129 -19.51 6.82 -2.13
CA LEU A 129 -19.36 6.43 -0.73
C LEU A 129 -19.83 7.52 0.25
N ARG A 130 -19.63 8.81 -0.08
CA ARG A 130 -20.00 9.94 0.81
C ARG A 130 -21.43 10.39 0.62
N ASP A 131 -21.81 10.57 -0.64
CA ASP A 131 -23.09 11.23 -1.00
C ASP A 131 -24.15 10.21 -1.44
N GLY A 132 -23.76 8.94 -1.62
CA GLY A 132 -24.63 7.85 -2.06
C GLY A 132 -24.97 7.89 -3.56
N HIS A 133 -24.50 8.89 -4.30
CA HIS A 133 -24.76 8.99 -5.74
C HIS A 133 -23.62 9.68 -6.48
N THR A 134 -23.55 9.45 -7.79
CA THR A 134 -22.65 10.16 -8.71
C THR A 134 -23.35 10.43 -10.04
N SER A 135 -23.05 11.57 -10.66
CA SER A 135 -23.41 11.89 -12.04
C SER A 135 -22.18 12.50 -12.71
N PHE A 136 -21.22 11.64 -13.03
CA PHE A 136 -19.89 12.02 -13.51
C PHE A 136 -19.74 11.79 -15.00
N LYS A 137 -19.07 12.70 -15.70
CA LYS A 137 -18.64 12.55 -17.10
C LYS A 137 -17.25 13.13 -17.26
N GLY A 138 -16.27 12.27 -17.54
CA GLY A 138 -14.87 12.61 -17.73
C GLY A 138 -14.30 12.03 -19.02
N ASP A 139 -12.97 12.03 -19.12
CA ASP A 139 -12.23 11.50 -20.27
C ASP A 139 -12.04 9.97 -20.22
N HIS A 140 -12.06 9.40 -19.03
CA HIS A 140 -11.87 7.96 -18.79
C HIS A 140 -13.16 7.26 -18.39
N TYR A 141 -14.03 7.95 -17.65
CA TYR A 141 -15.24 7.36 -17.10
C TYR A 141 -16.47 8.23 -17.32
N SER A 142 -17.60 7.55 -17.45
CA SER A 142 -18.92 8.14 -17.32
C SER A 142 -19.73 7.25 -16.39
N ALA A 143 -20.31 7.85 -15.34
CA ALA A 143 -21.09 7.13 -14.34
C ALA A 143 -22.30 7.95 -13.91
N ASN A 144 -23.48 7.33 -13.90
CA ASN A 144 -24.69 7.86 -13.30
C ASN A 144 -25.29 6.73 -12.46
N TYR A 145 -25.08 6.78 -11.14
CA TYR A 145 -25.40 5.66 -10.27
C TYR A 145 -25.71 6.12 -8.84
N SER A 146 -26.55 5.35 -8.14
CA SER A 146 -26.88 5.56 -6.73
C SER A 146 -26.66 4.28 -5.93
N LEU A 147 -25.89 4.38 -4.86
CA LEU A 147 -25.75 3.34 -3.84
C LEU A 147 -26.94 3.38 -2.89
N LYS A 148 -27.31 2.22 -2.33
CA LYS A 148 -28.36 2.14 -1.29
C LYS A 148 -27.81 2.40 0.12
N GLY A 149 -26.84 3.27 0.27
CA GLY A 149 -26.20 3.62 1.54
C GLY A 149 -24.96 4.46 1.33
N THR A 150 -24.33 4.86 2.43
CA THR A 150 -23.11 5.67 2.43
C THR A 150 -22.07 5.08 3.38
N ALA A 151 -20.80 5.36 3.11
CA ALA A 151 -19.65 5.02 3.94
C ALA A 151 -18.69 6.23 3.98
N PRO A 152 -19.12 7.36 4.60
CA PRO A 152 -18.42 8.65 4.51
C PRO A 152 -17.03 8.61 5.12
N ASP A 153 -16.81 7.75 6.12
CA ASP A 153 -15.54 7.61 6.84
C ASP A 153 -14.60 6.55 6.24
N LEU A 154 -15.00 5.89 5.14
CA LEU A 154 -14.16 4.94 4.46
C LEU A 154 -13.05 5.68 3.69
N PRO A 155 -11.75 5.55 4.09
CA PRO A 155 -10.69 6.26 3.42
C PRO A 155 -10.37 5.63 2.06
N VAL A 156 -10.31 6.47 1.02
CA VAL A 156 -9.90 6.09 -0.34
C VAL A 156 -8.48 6.61 -0.57
N MET A 157 -7.52 5.72 -0.62
CA MET A 157 -6.11 6.00 -0.76
C MET A 157 -5.62 5.64 -2.16
N ILE A 158 -4.58 6.29 -2.65
CA ILE A 158 -3.98 5.94 -3.95
C ILE A 158 -2.52 5.54 -3.83
N SER A 159 -2.09 4.65 -4.73
CA SER A 159 -0.65 4.36 -4.85
C SER A 159 0.09 5.58 -5.40
N ALA A 160 1.23 5.90 -4.81
CA ALA A 160 2.10 6.98 -5.24
C ALA A 160 3.56 6.55 -5.19
N LEU A 161 4.33 6.92 -6.22
CA LEU A 161 5.73 6.55 -6.31
C LEU A 161 6.65 7.74 -6.62
N ARG A 162 6.19 8.73 -7.39
CA ARG A 162 6.95 9.91 -7.78
C ARG A 162 6.16 11.19 -7.51
N GLN A 163 6.82 12.34 -7.53
CA GLN A 163 6.30 13.65 -7.15
C GLN A 163 4.86 13.92 -7.61
N ASN A 164 4.57 13.74 -8.91
CA ASN A 164 3.24 14.01 -9.45
C ASN A 164 2.16 13.09 -8.89
N ALA A 165 2.49 11.82 -8.57
CA ALA A 165 1.55 10.89 -7.96
C ALA A 165 1.26 11.27 -6.50
N TYR A 166 2.29 11.64 -5.71
CA TYR A 166 2.11 12.16 -4.36
C TYR A 166 1.31 13.47 -4.35
N LYS A 167 1.58 14.36 -5.29
CA LYS A 167 0.81 15.60 -5.45
C LYS A 167 -0.65 15.31 -5.75
N THR A 168 -0.92 14.38 -6.68
CA THR A 168 -2.29 13.92 -6.98
C THR A 168 -2.96 13.31 -5.73
N ALA A 169 -2.24 12.50 -4.95
CA ALA A 169 -2.77 11.96 -3.70
C ALA A 169 -3.15 13.07 -2.72
N GLY A 170 -2.30 14.06 -2.53
CA GLY A 170 -2.59 15.23 -1.70
C GLY A 170 -3.83 16.01 -2.17
N GLU A 171 -4.00 16.16 -3.47
CA GLU A 171 -5.12 16.89 -4.06
C GLU A 171 -6.46 16.15 -3.92
N THR A 172 -6.49 14.81 -4.01
CA THR A 172 -7.73 14.07 -4.24
C THR A 172 -8.02 12.94 -3.25
N ALA A 173 -7.00 12.27 -2.73
CA ALA A 173 -7.15 11.05 -1.94
C ALA A 173 -7.15 11.30 -0.43
N ASP A 174 -7.53 10.28 0.34
CA ASP A 174 -7.51 10.30 1.81
C ASP A 174 -6.26 9.66 2.38
N GLY A 175 -5.31 9.25 1.52
CA GLY A 175 -3.99 8.76 1.85
C GLY A 175 -3.16 8.45 0.61
N ALA A 176 -1.85 8.34 0.78
CA ALA A 176 -0.92 7.84 -0.21
C ALA A 176 -0.29 6.53 0.25
N ILE A 177 -0.16 5.55 -0.64
CA ILE A 177 0.52 4.28 -0.38
C ILE A 177 1.76 4.23 -1.26
N SER A 178 2.92 4.18 -0.63
CA SER A 178 4.21 4.07 -1.28
C SER A 178 4.70 2.62 -1.25
N TRP A 179 5.28 2.16 -2.35
CA TRP A 179 5.75 0.78 -2.50
C TRP A 179 7.19 0.75 -3.00
N VAL A 180 8.06 -0.01 -2.33
CA VAL A 180 9.50 -0.16 -2.71
C VAL A 180 10.15 1.21 -2.95
N CYS A 181 9.95 2.12 -2.01
CA CYS A 181 10.40 3.50 -2.08
C CYS A 181 11.50 3.75 -1.04
N PRO A 182 12.65 4.35 -1.40
CA PRO A 182 13.69 4.69 -0.45
C PRO A 182 13.15 5.50 0.74
N HIS A 183 13.50 5.12 1.95
CA HIS A 183 13.00 5.75 3.18
C HIS A 183 13.28 7.27 3.19
N PHE A 184 14.48 7.68 2.79
CA PHE A 184 14.84 9.10 2.73
C PHE A 184 14.05 9.88 1.66
N TYR A 185 13.71 9.25 0.51
CA TYR A 185 12.85 9.87 -0.48
C TYR A 185 11.41 9.98 0.02
N ALA A 186 10.92 8.96 0.72
CA ALA A 186 9.59 8.98 1.33
C ALA A 186 9.46 10.09 2.38
N THR A 187 10.43 10.21 3.29
CA THR A 187 10.42 11.22 4.37
C THR A 187 10.76 12.64 3.89
N GLY A 188 11.37 12.78 2.72
CA GLY A 188 11.71 14.06 2.10
C GLY A 188 10.74 14.47 0.99
N GLU A 189 11.06 14.06 -0.24
CA GLU A 189 10.39 14.52 -1.45
C GLU A 189 8.92 14.05 -1.55
N ALA A 190 8.62 12.81 -1.11
CA ALA A 190 7.26 12.30 -1.15
C ALA A 190 6.32 13.06 -0.22
N LEU A 191 6.68 13.26 1.05
CA LEU A 191 5.89 14.05 2.01
C LEU A 191 5.74 15.51 1.57
N LYS A 192 6.80 16.11 1.03
CA LYS A 192 6.76 17.48 0.48
C LYS A 192 5.76 17.59 -0.67
N SER A 193 5.83 16.67 -1.63
CA SER A 193 4.94 16.65 -2.79
C SER A 193 3.48 16.39 -2.40
N LEU A 194 3.26 15.49 -1.42
CA LEU A 194 1.95 15.18 -0.86
C LEU A 194 1.33 16.42 -0.19
N SER A 195 2.10 17.10 0.64
CA SER A 195 1.70 18.34 1.32
C SER A 195 1.41 19.47 0.32
N GLN A 196 2.23 19.62 -0.73
CA GLN A 196 2.00 20.61 -1.77
C GLN A 196 0.68 20.35 -2.52
N GLY A 197 0.37 19.08 -2.83
CA GLY A 197 -0.90 18.72 -3.46
C GLY A 197 -2.10 19.06 -2.57
N ALA A 198 -2.01 18.78 -1.27
CA ALA A 198 -3.05 19.10 -0.31
C ALA A 198 -3.28 20.62 -0.20
N LEU A 199 -2.21 21.40 -0.11
CA LEU A 199 -2.26 22.88 -0.09
C LEU A 199 -2.93 23.45 -1.35
N ASN A 200 -2.61 22.92 -2.53
CA ASN A 200 -3.23 23.34 -3.79
C ASN A 200 -4.75 23.15 -3.81
N SER A 201 -5.27 22.24 -3.01
CA SER A 201 -6.69 21.91 -2.92
C SER A 201 -7.30 22.38 -1.59
N ALA A 202 -6.65 23.27 -0.85
CA ALA A 202 -7.06 23.77 0.46
C ALA A 202 -7.44 22.66 1.46
N ARG A 203 -6.64 21.57 1.49
CA ARG A 203 -6.85 20.40 2.36
C ARG A 203 -5.68 20.23 3.32
N ASN A 204 -5.91 19.51 4.41
CA ASN A 204 -4.83 18.96 5.21
C ASN A 204 -4.09 17.86 4.44
N ALA A 205 -2.78 17.75 4.63
CA ALA A 205 -2.00 16.69 4.04
C ALA A 205 -2.50 15.32 4.54
N PRO A 206 -2.87 14.40 3.63
CA PRO A 206 -3.32 13.07 4.02
C PRO A 206 -2.13 12.22 4.49
N PRO A 207 -2.38 11.09 5.22
CA PRO A 207 -1.34 10.20 5.69
C PRO A 207 -0.56 9.55 4.53
N LEU A 208 0.74 9.32 4.77
CA LEU A 208 1.60 8.49 3.93
C LEU A 208 1.83 7.13 4.60
N ILE A 209 1.39 6.07 3.91
CA ILE A 209 1.67 4.67 4.26
C ILE A 209 2.89 4.23 3.46
N LEU A 210 3.95 3.86 4.15
CA LEU A 210 5.23 3.48 3.53
C LEU A 210 5.42 1.97 3.61
N GLN A 211 5.48 1.30 2.46
CA GLN A 211 5.92 -0.09 2.43
C GLN A 211 7.42 -0.16 2.71
N SER A 212 7.78 -1.05 3.63
CA SER A 212 9.17 -1.36 3.97
C SER A 212 9.37 -2.87 4.03
N ALA A 213 10.49 -3.35 3.51
CA ALA A 213 10.93 -4.71 3.77
C ALA A 213 11.38 -4.81 5.23
N ILE A 214 10.94 -5.83 5.96
CA ILE A 214 11.33 -6.05 7.36
C ILE A 214 11.90 -7.45 7.51
N CYS A 215 13.11 -7.52 8.05
CA CYS A 215 13.80 -8.77 8.38
C CYS A 215 14.57 -8.60 9.69
N ILE A 216 14.00 -9.09 10.79
CA ILE A 216 14.70 -9.02 12.08
C ILE A 216 15.77 -10.12 12.13
N SER A 217 17.01 -9.71 11.84
CA SER A 217 18.15 -10.60 11.75
C SER A 217 19.47 -9.83 11.86
N GLU A 218 20.46 -10.42 12.50
CA GLU A 218 21.84 -9.90 12.53
C GLU A 218 22.63 -10.32 11.29
N ASP A 219 22.12 -11.27 10.48
CA ASP A 219 22.66 -11.60 9.17
C ASP A 219 22.20 -10.59 8.12
N ILE A 220 22.85 -9.43 8.09
CA ILE A 220 22.53 -8.33 7.16
C ILE A 220 22.69 -8.77 5.70
N LYS A 221 23.72 -9.60 5.40
CA LYS A 221 23.94 -10.09 4.06
C LYS A 221 22.80 -11.00 3.60
N GLY A 222 22.39 -11.95 4.45
CA GLY A 222 21.25 -12.82 4.16
C GLY A 222 19.95 -12.04 4.00
N ALA A 223 19.71 -10.99 4.81
CA ALA A 223 18.54 -10.11 4.69
C ALA A 223 18.54 -9.36 3.34
N ARG A 224 19.68 -8.80 2.91
CA ARG A 224 19.81 -8.15 1.59
C ARG A 224 19.54 -9.14 0.45
N ASP A 225 20.12 -10.33 0.50
CA ASP A 225 19.94 -11.35 -0.52
C ASP A 225 18.46 -11.82 -0.60
N ALA A 226 17.80 -11.91 0.52
CA ALA A 226 16.38 -12.24 0.57
C ALA A 226 15.50 -11.13 -0.04
N VAL A 227 15.78 -9.84 0.22
CA VAL A 227 15.13 -8.71 -0.45
C VAL A 227 15.38 -8.74 -1.95
N ARG A 228 16.62 -8.94 -2.38
CA ARG A 228 17.02 -9.01 -3.79
C ARG A 228 16.24 -10.08 -4.55
N ASN A 229 16.03 -11.23 -3.93
CA ASN A 229 15.25 -12.32 -4.50
C ASN A 229 13.76 -12.02 -4.53
N GLN A 230 13.18 -11.56 -3.41
CA GLN A 230 11.74 -11.32 -3.28
C GLN A 230 11.25 -10.15 -4.14
N LEU A 231 12.09 -9.12 -4.32
CA LEU A 231 11.76 -7.90 -5.05
C LEU A 231 12.55 -7.76 -6.37
N SER A 232 13.02 -8.89 -6.95
CA SER A 232 13.93 -8.94 -8.10
C SER A 232 13.46 -8.15 -9.32
N VAL A 233 12.14 -8.07 -9.56
CA VAL A 233 11.57 -7.42 -10.73
C VAL A 233 11.58 -5.89 -10.65
N TYR A 234 11.58 -5.30 -9.45
CA TYR A 234 11.31 -3.85 -9.31
C TYR A 234 12.35 -2.93 -9.98
N PRO A 235 13.66 -3.19 -9.92
CA PRO A 235 14.64 -2.34 -10.62
C PRO A 235 14.44 -2.29 -12.14
N THR A 236 13.78 -3.31 -12.73
CA THR A 236 13.53 -3.39 -14.17
C THR A 236 12.24 -2.70 -14.62
N LEU A 237 11.39 -2.30 -13.69
CA LEU A 237 10.13 -1.62 -13.99
C LEU A 237 10.38 -0.13 -14.16
N ASP A 238 10.02 0.44 -15.31
CA ASP A 238 10.30 1.83 -15.70
C ASP A 238 9.96 2.87 -14.62
N PHE A 239 8.81 2.73 -13.95
CA PHE A 239 8.40 3.70 -12.92
C PHE A 239 9.29 3.65 -11.69
N TYR A 240 9.74 2.46 -11.30
CA TYR A 240 10.64 2.26 -10.16
C TYR A 240 12.06 2.67 -10.50
N ALA A 241 12.57 2.27 -11.66
CA ALA A 241 13.89 2.68 -12.12
C ALA A 241 14.03 4.21 -12.09
N ARG A 242 13.07 4.93 -12.69
CA ARG A 242 13.04 6.40 -12.67
C ARG A 242 12.90 7.00 -11.27
N MET A 243 12.21 6.33 -10.36
CA MET A 243 12.11 6.79 -8.97
C MET A 243 13.47 6.63 -8.26
N PHE A 244 14.15 5.49 -8.43
CA PHE A 244 15.48 5.28 -7.89
C PHE A 244 16.50 6.26 -8.47
N GLU A 245 16.47 6.54 -9.77
CA GLU A 245 17.29 7.58 -10.41
C GLU A 245 17.04 8.97 -9.80
N GLN A 246 15.77 9.35 -9.63
CA GLN A 246 15.39 10.61 -8.97
C GLN A 246 15.78 10.65 -7.49
N SER A 247 15.99 9.50 -6.88
CA SER A 247 16.49 9.37 -5.51
C SER A 247 18.02 9.39 -5.42
N GLY A 248 18.73 9.55 -6.56
CA GLY A 248 20.18 9.65 -6.60
C GLY A 248 20.93 8.33 -6.79
N PHE A 249 20.22 7.23 -7.06
CA PHE A 249 20.87 5.95 -7.39
C PHE A 249 21.22 5.89 -8.88
N GLU A 250 22.35 5.30 -9.21
CA GLU A 250 22.73 5.04 -10.59
C GLU A 250 21.79 4.01 -11.24
N VAL A 251 21.63 4.11 -12.54
CA VAL A 251 20.65 3.44 -13.42
C VAL A 251 20.31 2.01 -12.99
N ALA A 252 19.31 1.86 -12.17
CA ALA A 252 18.83 0.59 -11.60
C ALA A 252 18.52 -0.49 -12.66
N GLN A 253 18.06 -0.10 -13.85
CA GLN A 253 17.76 -1.03 -14.94
C GLN A 253 19.00 -1.78 -15.47
N LYS A 254 20.20 -1.20 -15.36
CA LYS A 254 21.45 -1.83 -15.83
C LYS A 254 22.16 -2.63 -14.75
N THR A 255 22.04 -2.20 -13.49
CA THR A 255 22.78 -2.79 -12.37
C THR A 255 21.96 -3.78 -11.55
N GLY A 256 20.62 -3.76 -11.70
CA GLY A 256 19.72 -4.46 -10.80
C GLY A 256 19.76 -3.83 -9.39
N TRP A 257 19.57 -4.63 -8.35
CA TRP A 257 19.65 -4.18 -6.95
C TRP A 257 21.10 -4.00 -6.50
N THR A 258 21.47 -2.79 -6.07
CA THR A 258 22.69 -2.59 -5.28
C THR A 258 22.37 -2.74 -3.78
N ASP A 259 23.38 -2.92 -2.95
CA ASP A 259 23.22 -3.02 -1.49
C ASP A 259 22.65 -1.72 -0.91
N GLU A 260 23.09 -0.56 -1.41
CA GLU A 260 22.62 0.75 -0.99
C GLU A 260 21.13 0.97 -1.31
N MET A 261 20.67 0.52 -2.48
CA MET A 261 19.25 0.56 -2.83
C MET A 261 18.44 -0.31 -1.88
N ILE A 262 18.91 -1.52 -1.56
CA ILE A 262 18.23 -2.43 -0.62
C ILE A 262 18.20 -1.83 0.77
N ASP A 263 19.31 -1.31 1.28
CA ASP A 263 19.39 -0.68 2.60
C ASP A 263 18.46 0.53 2.72
N SER A 264 18.18 1.19 1.61
CA SER A 264 17.25 2.33 1.60
C SER A 264 15.78 1.97 1.80
N ILE A 265 15.41 0.68 1.66
CA ILE A 265 14.03 0.17 1.78
C ILE A 265 13.88 -0.94 2.83
N LEU A 266 14.97 -1.38 3.45
CA LEU A 266 15.03 -2.50 4.38
C LEU A 266 15.16 -2.00 5.82
N ILE A 267 14.36 -2.58 6.71
CA ILE A 267 14.49 -2.47 8.18
C ILE A 267 15.03 -3.81 8.66
N THR A 268 16.22 -3.81 9.27
CA THR A 268 16.90 -5.03 9.70
C THR A 268 17.84 -4.78 10.88
N GLY A 269 18.40 -5.83 11.43
CA GLY A 269 19.21 -5.85 12.64
C GLY A 269 18.50 -6.62 13.77
N ASN A 270 18.98 -6.45 14.99
CA ASN A 270 18.23 -6.93 16.15
C ASN A 270 16.99 -6.06 16.42
N GLU A 271 16.14 -6.47 17.37
CA GLU A 271 14.88 -5.81 17.69
C GLU A 271 15.06 -4.33 18.07
N GLN A 272 16.11 -4.00 18.83
CA GLN A 272 16.40 -2.62 19.22
C GLN A 272 16.77 -1.76 17.99
N GLN A 273 17.66 -2.25 17.14
CA GLN A 273 18.08 -1.55 15.93
C GLN A 273 16.91 -1.35 14.95
N ALA A 274 16.04 -2.33 14.81
CA ALA A 274 14.83 -2.22 14.00
C ALA A 274 13.83 -1.20 14.58
N ALA A 275 13.65 -1.18 15.89
CA ALA A 275 12.81 -0.20 16.57
C ALA A 275 13.33 1.23 16.36
N GLU A 276 14.63 1.47 16.47
CA GLU A 276 15.25 2.77 16.21
C GLU A 276 15.05 3.24 14.75
N GLN A 277 15.11 2.33 13.77
CA GLN A 277 14.84 2.64 12.36
C GLN A 277 13.36 3.00 12.17
N LEU A 278 12.43 2.26 12.76
CA LEU A 278 11.00 2.56 12.73
C LEU A 278 10.69 3.92 13.38
N ASP A 279 11.27 4.17 14.56
CA ASP A 279 11.10 5.43 15.29
C ASP A 279 11.51 6.65 14.46
N LYS A 280 12.61 6.55 13.73
CA LYS A 280 13.06 7.60 12.80
C LYS A 280 12.04 7.86 11.70
N LEU A 281 11.46 6.81 11.11
CA LEU A 281 10.45 6.94 10.06
C LEU A 281 9.18 7.62 10.58
N PHE A 282 8.64 7.17 11.72
CA PHE A 282 7.46 7.78 12.33
C PHE A 282 7.71 9.24 12.76
N THR A 283 8.86 9.52 13.35
CA THR A 283 9.25 10.89 13.75
C THR A 283 9.41 11.82 12.54
N SER A 284 9.81 11.28 11.40
CA SER A 284 9.94 12.01 10.13
C SER A 284 8.61 12.25 9.38
N GLY A 285 7.47 11.82 9.95
CA GLY A 285 6.15 12.10 9.40
C GLY A 285 5.49 10.95 8.63
N ILE A 286 6.09 9.75 8.60
CA ILE A 286 5.41 8.56 8.08
C ILE A 286 4.29 8.18 9.05
N SER A 287 3.08 8.00 8.51
CA SER A 287 1.89 7.75 9.33
C SER A 287 1.70 6.29 9.68
N GLU A 288 2.12 5.39 8.80
CA GLU A 288 2.01 3.95 8.96
C GLU A 288 3.10 3.23 8.15
N ILE A 289 3.60 2.12 8.68
CA ILE A 289 4.47 1.20 7.95
C ILE A 289 3.66 0.01 7.44
N LEU A 290 3.74 -0.27 6.15
CA LEU A 290 3.25 -1.47 5.51
C LEU A 290 4.42 -2.46 5.43
N ALA A 291 4.44 -3.41 6.35
CA ALA A 291 5.55 -4.34 6.53
C ALA A 291 5.47 -5.52 5.57
N SER A 292 6.39 -5.58 4.61
CA SER A 292 6.64 -6.79 3.81
C SER A 292 7.70 -7.63 4.53
N ILE A 293 7.27 -8.68 5.22
CA ILE A 293 8.20 -9.57 5.89
C ILE A 293 9.04 -10.32 4.87
N VAL A 294 10.35 -10.23 5.04
CA VAL A 294 11.35 -10.93 4.24
C VAL A 294 12.00 -12.02 5.08
N THR A 295 12.10 -13.21 4.51
CA THR A 295 12.63 -14.38 5.21
C THR A 295 13.94 -14.83 4.56
N ILE A 296 14.98 -15.00 5.36
CA ILE A 296 16.24 -15.57 4.91
C ILE A 296 16.02 -17.08 4.69
N PRO A 297 16.28 -17.63 3.48
CA PRO A 297 16.18 -19.06 3.24
C PRO A 297 17.09 -19.83 4.21
N HIS A 298 16.57 -20.89 4.81
CA HIS A 298 17.26 -21.72 5.81
C HIS A 298 17.64 -21.02 7.13
N GLY A 299 17.19 -19.76 7.35
CA GLY A 299 17.29 -19.10 8.65
C GLY A 299 16.25 -19.66 9.64
N LEU A 300 16.69 -19.95 10.86
CA LEU A 300 15.79 -20.31 11.95
C LEU A 300 14.90 -19.08 12.26
N ASP A 301 13.59 -19.23 12.16
CA ASP A 301 12.52 -18.30 12.63
C ASP A 301 12.33 -16.90 11.98
N GLY A 302 12.87 -16.63 10.78
CA GLY A 302 12.84 -15.27 10.23
C GLY A 302 11.46 -14.59 10.13
N SER A 303 10.39 -15.28 9.71
CA SER A 303 9.06 -14.68 9.63
C SER A 303 8.41 -14.53 11.00
N ASN A 304 8.47 -15.53 11.86
CA ASN A 304 7.88 -15.53 13.19
C ASN A 304 8.53 -14.49 14.10
N ARG A 305 9.86 -14.35 14.06
CA ARG A 305 10.62 -13.34 14.82
C ARG A 305 10.19 -11.93 14.39
N SER A 306 10.09 -11.66 13.08
CA SER A 306 9.65 -10.37 12.57
C SER A 306 8.18 -10.06 12.92
N MET A 307 7.28 -11.04 12.82
CA MET A 307 5.88 -10.86 13.22
C MET A 307 5.74 -10.60 14.72
N LYS A 308 6.47 -11.34 15.57
CA LYS A 308 6.49 -11.14 17.00
C LYS A 308 7.00 -9.74 17.36
N PHE A 309 8.12 -9.32 16.77
CA PHE A 309 8.64 -7.96 16.95
C PHE A 309 7.60 -6.89 16.60
N ILE A 310 6.91 -7.01 15.44
CA ILE A 310 5.87 -6.06 15.03
C ILE A 310 4.73 -6.01 16.06
N SER A 311 4.28 -7.16 16.53
CA SER A 311 3.24 -7.26 17.56
C SER A 311 3.65 -6.54 18.86
N GLU A 312 4.86 -6.79 19.34
CA GLU A 312 5.41 -6.17 20.56
C GLU A 312 5.65 -4.66 20.39
N TYR A 313 6.13 -4.23 19.22
CA TYR A 313 6.38 -2.81 18.94
C TYR A 313 5.09 -1.97 18.86
N CYS A 314 3.97 -2.57 18.44
CA CYS A 314 2.67 -1.89 18.31
C CYS A 314 1.81 -1.95 19.60
N SER A 315 2.21 -2.74 20.61
CA SER A 315 1.49 -2.90 21.89
C SER A 315 1.72 -1.73 22.81
#